data_2e41c9a8f9b281c8b93d37d1b80e4099
#
_entry.id   2e41c9a8f9b281c8b93d37d1b80e4099
#
_cell.length_a   1.000
_cell.length_b   1.000
_cell.length_c   1.000
_cell.angle_alpha   90.00
_cell.angle_beta   90.00
_cell.angle_gamma   90.00
#
_symmetry.space_group_name_H-M   'P 1'
#
loop_
_entity.id
_entity.type
_entity.pdbx_description
1 polymer ?
#
loop_
_entity_poly.entity_id
_entity_poly.type
_entity_poly.pdbx_seq_one_letter_code
_entity_poly.pdbx_strand_id
1 'polypeptide(L)'
;VVDREAVAEMVRNIKKQALEERDMLINALHQIQNRFGNYIPVEAAKVVAEELNVAESKVYEVLTFYTMFSTKPRGKYVIRVCVNLPCHVTGGRQIVETLKETLGVDFDQTTKDGLFTLERTSCLGLCGVAPVVMVNDEYYGDLTPKKVKEIIESLRARGDAK
;
A
#
# COMPACT_ATOMS: atom_id res chain seq x y z
N VAL A 1 6.03 3.61 19.11
CA VAL A 1 5.70 4.97 19.61
C VAL A 1 5.89 5.93 18.46
N VAL A 2 4.88 6.77 18.19
CA VAL A 2 4.96 7.82 17.15
C VAL A 2 5.80 8.97 17.68
N ASP A 3 6.91 9.27 16.99
CA ASP A 3 7.69 10.47 17.26
C ASP A 3 6.98 11.67 16.61
N ARG A 4 6.24 12.44 17.43
CA ARG A 4 5.44 13.57 16.97
C ARG A 4 6.29 14.66 16.32
N GLU A 5 7.49 14.94 16.84
CA GLU A 5 8.34 15.99 16.30
C GLU A 5 8.92 15.61 14.93
N ALA A 6 9.34 14.35 14.76
CA ALA A 6 9.81 13.86 13.47
C ALA A 6 8.69 13.90 12.40
N VAL A 7 7.45 13.59 12.78
CA VAL A 7 6.29 13.71 11.87
C VAL A 7 6.03 15.18 11.54
N ALA A 8 6.03 16.07 12.52
CA ALA A 8 5.82 17.51 12.33
C ALA A 8 6.89 18.11 11.41
N GLU A 9 8.15 17.74 11.59
CA GLU A 9 9.26 18.20 10.72
C GLU A 9 9.07 17.76 9.26
N MET A 10 8.66 16.50 9.04
CA MET A 10 8.34 16.00 7.69
C MET A 10 7.24 16.86 7.04
N VAL A 11 6.16 17.15 7.76
CA VAL A 11 5.05 17.96 7.24
C VAL A 11 5.50 19.39 6.96
N ARG A 12 6.28 20.00 7.84
CA ARG A 12 6.84 21.35 7.63
C ARG A 12 7.73 21.43 6.39
N ASN A 13 8.51 20.38 6.11
CA ASN A 13 9.35 20.32 4.91
C ASN A 13 8.49 20.22 3.63
N ILE A 14 7.39 19.47 3.66
CA ILE A 14 6.44 19.39 2.55
C ILE A 14 5.80 20.76 2.30
N LYS A 15 5.38 21.47 3.36
CA LYS A 15 4.83 22.84 3.25
C LYS A 15 5.76 23.81 2.51
N LYS A 16 7.07 23.67 2.70
CA LYS A 16 8.06 24.53 2.02
C LYS A 16 8.21 24.24 0.52
N GLN A 17 7.86 23.02 0.09
CA GLN A 17 8.03 22.55 -1.29
C GLN A 17 6.74 22.55 -2.12
N ALA A 18 5.60 22.61 -1.47
CA ALA A 18 4.30 22.50 -2.14
C ALA A 18 3.89 23.81 -2.81
N LEU A 19 3.39 23.71 -4.03
CA LEU A 19 2.89 24.83 -4.81
C LEU A 19 1.44 25.21 -4.44
N GLU A 20 0.64 24.24 -3.96
CA GLU A 20 -0.75 24.44 -3.53
C GLU A 20 -1.04 23.68 -2.22
N GLU A 21 -1.88 24.26 -1.35
CA GLU A 21 -2.33 23.63 -0.08
C GLU A 21 -2.97 22.24 -0.30
N ARG A 22 -3.66 22.07 -1.42
CA ARG A 22 -4.37 20.85 -1.79
C ARG A 22 -3.43 19.65 -1.95
N ASP A 23 -2.22 19.87 -2.44
CA ASP A 23 -1.24 18.81 -2.70
C ASP A 23 -0.48 18.41 -1.42
N MET A 24 -0.49 19.27 -0.41
CA MET A 24 0.25 19.03 0.84
C MET A 24 -0.29 17.82 1.61
N LEU A 25 -1.61 17.69 1.73
CA LEU A 25 -2.23 16.65 2.56
C LEU A 25 -1.92 15.24 2.02
N ILE A 26 -2.14 14.99 0.74
CA ILE A 26 -1.90 13.68 0.12
C ILE A 26 -0.40 13.34 0.18
N ASN A 27 0.48 14.30 -0.14
CA ASN A 27 1.92 14.10 -0.06
C ASN A 27 2.39 13.81 1.37
N ALA A 28 1.87 14.53 2.36
CA ALA A 28 2.19 14.29 3.76
C ALA A 28 1.78 12.87 4.19
N LEU A 29 0.57 12.45 3.84
CA LEU A 29 0.08 11.13 4.16
C LEU A 29 0.89 10.02 3.49
N HIS A 30 1.32 10.20 2.23
CA HIS A 30 2.20 9.25 1.55
C HIS A 30 3.56 9.12 2.25
N GLN A 31 4.21 10.22 2.57
CA GLN A 31 5.52 10.17 3.24
C GLN A 31 5.41 9.53 4.62
N ILE A 32 4.35 9.83 5.36
CA ILE A 32 4.09 9.21 6.66
C ILE A 32 3.83 7.72 6.50
N GLN A 33 2.99 7.31 5.55
CA GLN A 33 2.73 5.90 5.28
C GLN A 33 4.02 5.12 4.99
N ASN A 34 4.91 5.69 4.17
CA ASN A 34 6.20 5.09 3.87
C ASN A 34 7.11 5.01 5.11
N ARG A 35 7.10 6.04 5.95
CA ARG A 35 7.89 6.10 7.19
C ARG A 35 7.47 5.05 8.21
N PHE A 36 6.18 4.76 8.31
CA PHE A 36 5.61 3.82 9.29
C PHE A 36 5.39 2.40 8.73
N GLY A 37 5.90 2.08 7.56
CA GLY A 37 5.80 0.74 7.00
C GLY A 37 4.40 0.41 6.46
N ASN A 38 3.97 1.17 5.46
CA ASN A 38 2.74 0.99 4.69
C ASN A 38 1.42 1.27 5.44
N TYR A 39 1.44 1.96 6.58
CA TYR A 39 0.22 2.42 7.25
C TYR A 39 0.43 3.78 7.93
N ILE A 40 -0.66 4.43 8.32
CA ILE A 40 -0.65 5.74 8.98
C ILE A 40 -1.24 5.58 10.38
N PRO A 41 -0.41 5.68 11.45
CA PRO A 41 -0.91 5.70 12.82
C PRO A 41 -1.86 6.87 13.06
N VAL A 42 -2.88 6.68 13.90
CA VAL A 42 -3.87 7.71 14.24
C VAL A 42 -3.19 8.96 14.81
N GLU A 43 -2.18 8.77 15.66
CA GLU A 43 -1.42 9.88 16.27
C GLU A 43 -0.64 10.68 15.21
N ALA A 44 -0.12 10.01 14.18
CA ALA A 44 0.56 10.69 13.07
C ALA A 44 -0.43 11.49 12.21
N ALA A 45 -1.63 10.95 11.97
CA ALA A 45 -2.70 11.66 11.25
C ALA A 45 -3.13 12.95 11.98
N LYS A 46 -3.18 12.94 13.32
CA LYS A 46 -3.46 14.13 14.13
C LYS A 46 -2.38 15.19 13.97
N VAL A 47 -1.11 14.81 14.02
CA VAL A 47 0.00 15.74 13.79
C VAL A 47 -0.08 16.38 12.40
N VAL A 48 -0.47 15.62 11.38
CA VAL A 48 -0.72 16.17 10.03
C VAL A 48 -1.81 17.24 10.06
N ALA A 49 -2.93 16.96 10.74
CA ALA A 49 -4.03 17.91 10.86
C ALA A 49 -3.57 19.21 11.54
N GLU A 50 -2.85 19.12 12.66
CA GLU A 50 -2.30 20.26 13.41
C GLU A 50 -1.32 21.09 12.54
N GLU A 51 -0.32 20.43 11.91
CA GLU A 51 0.71 21.12 11.13
C GLU A 51 0.18 21.75 9.83
N LEU A 52 -0.82 21.14 9.20
CA LEU A 52 -1.46 21.69 8.00
C LEU A 52 -2.60 22.66 8.32
N ASN A 53 -2.97 22.80 9.60
CA ASN A 53 -4.10 23.62 10.06
C ASN A 53 -5.43 23.23 9.36
N VAL A 54 -5.67 21.92 9.26
CA VAL A 54 -6.91 21.35 8.74
C VAL A 54 -7.63 20.56 9.83
N ALA A 55 -8.95 20.41 9.71
CA ALA A 55 -9.70 19.59 10.66
C ALA A 55 -9.26 18.12 10.59
N GLU A 56 -9.17 17.43 11.74
CA GLU A 56 -8.87 15.99 11.78
C GLU A 56 -9.85 15.18 10.91
N SER A 57 -11.12 15.57 10.89
CA SER A 57 -12.14 14.95 10.05
C SER A 57 -11.78 14.98 8.56
N LYS A 58 -11.12 16.07 8.10
CA LYS A 58 -10.66 16.20 6.70
C LYS A 58 -9.51 15.24 6.39
N VAL A 59 -8.60 15.04 7.32
CA VAL A 59 -7.53 14.04 7.19
C VAL A 59 -8.13 12.64 7.12
N TYR A 60 -9.08 12.31 7.99
CA TYR A 60 -9.76 11.00 7.99
C TYR A 60 -10.61 10.77 6.73
N GLU A 61 -11.27 11.81 6.22
CA GLU A 61 -11.98 11.76 4.94
C GLU A 61 -11.05 11.29 3.82
N VAL A 62 -9.86 11.88 3.70
CA VAL A 62 -8.86 11.52 2.70
C VAL A 62 -8.34 10.09 2.95
N LEU A 63 -8.01 9.73 4.20
CA LEU A 63 -7.51 8.40 4.55
C LEU A 63 -8.49 7.27 4.24
N THR A 64 -9.79 7.53 4.35
CA THR A 64 -10.82 6.52 4.12
C THR A 64 -11.33 6.51 2.67
N PHE A 65 -11.21 7.62 1.97
CA PHE A 65 -11.60 7.72 0.56
C PHE A 65 -10.58 7.05 -0.38
N TYR A 66 -9.29 7.28 -0.17
CA TYR A 66 -8.25 6.73 -1.04
C TYR A 66 -7.80 5.36 -0.57
N THR A 67 -8.01 4.33 -1.41
CA THR A 67 -7.68 2.92 -1.12
C THR A 67 -6.17 2.66 -0.97
N MET A 68 -5.32 3.58 -1.44
CA MET A 68 -3.87 3.47 -1.26
C MET A 68 -3.42 3.70 0.18
N PHE A 69 -4.22 4.41 0.99
CA PHE A 69 -3.92 4.64 2.39
C PHE A 69 -4.47 3.53 3.29
N SER A 70 -3.84 3.35 4.45
CA SER A 70 -4.31 2.45 5.50
C SER A 70 -4.02 3.02 6.88
N THR A 71 -4.99 2.90 7.76
CA THR A 71 -4.82 3.17 9.20
C THR A 71 -4.47 1.89 9.98
N LYS A 72 -4.54 0.73 9.34
CA LYS A 72 -4.18 -0.57 9.91
C LYS A 72 -2.77 -0.96 9.49
N PRO A 73 -1.97 -1.53 10.40
CA PRO A 73 -0.66 -2.06 10.05
C PRO A 73 -0.73 -3.03 8.87
N ARG A 74 0.16 -2.85 7.92
CA ARG A 74 0.36 -3.72 6.76
C ARG A 74 1.71 -4.42 6.85
N GLY A 75 1.90 -5.45 6.05
CA GLY A 75 3.19 -6.10 5.89
C GLY A 75 4.21 -5.23 5.14
N LYS A 76 5.46 -5.67 5.18
CA LYS A 76 6.57 -5.05 4.43
C LYS A 76 6.27 -4.97 2.92
N TYR A 77 5.62 -6.01 2.39
CA TYR A 77 5.18 -6.11 1.00
C TYR A 77 3.66 -6.11 0.93
N VAL A 78 3.09 -5.07 0.34
CA VAL A 78 1.65 -4.98 0.07
C VAL A 78 1.41 -5.46 -1.35
N ILE A 79 0.78 -6.62 -1.48
CA ILE A 79 0.48 -7.27 -2.76
C ILE A 79 -0.94 -6.90 -3.15
N ARG A 80 -1.08 -6.10 -4.21
CA ARG A 80 -2.36 -5.68 -4.78
C ARG A 80 -2.62 -6.42 -6.07
N VAL A 81 -3.64 -7.29 -6.08
CA VAL A 81 -4.01 -8.05 -7.27
C VAL A 81 -5.18 -7.39 -7.97
N CYS A 82 -5.03 -7.16 -9.28
CA CYS A 82 -6.09 -6.61 -10.11
C CYS A 82 -7.21 -7.64 -10.30
N VAL A 83 -8.44 -7.27 -9.92
CA VAL A 83 -9.63 -8.14 -10.04
C VAL A 83 -10.61 -7.70 -11.13
N ASN A 84 -10.20 -6.75 -11.99
CA ASN A 84 -11.04 -6.24 -13.07
C ASN A 84 -11.14 -7.24 -14.24
N LEU A 85 -12.15 -7.03 -15.10
CA LEU A 85 -12.54 -7.94 -16.16
C LEU A 85 -11.38 -8.40 -17.05
N PRO A 86 -10.48 -7.54 -17.58
CA PRO A 86 -9.37 -8.02 -18.41
C PRO A 86 -8.47 -9.02 -17.68
N CYS A 87 -8.09 -8.73 -16.44
CA CYS A 87 -7.29 -9.66 -15.62
C CYS A 87 -8.07 -10.95 -15.30
N HIS A 88 -9.38 -10.84 -15.04
CA HIS A 88 -10.22 -11.98 -14.72
C HIS A 88 -10.28 -12.98 -15.88
N VAL A 89 -10.54 -12.50 -17.11
CA VAL A 89 -10.68 -13.37 -18.30
C VAL A 89 -9.34 -13.96 -18.77
N THR A 90 -8.21 -13.32 -18.43
CA THR A 90 -6.86 -13.80 -18.74
C THR A 90 -6.25 -14.69 -17.67
N GLY A 91 -7.05 -15.19 -16.72
CA GLY A 91 -6.60 -16.12 -15.69
C GLY A 91 -6.36 -15.50 -14.30
N GLY A 92 -6.77 -14.26 -14.08
CA GLY A 92 -6.59 -13.56 -12.80
C GLY A 92 -7.16 -14.28 -11.60
N ARG A 93 -8.26 -15.06 -11.77
CA ARG A 93 -8.81 -15.91 -10.71
C ARG A 93 -7.78 -16.91 -10.20
N GLN A 94 -7.08 -17.60 -11.09
CA GLN A 94 -6.06 -18.56 -10.73
C GLN A 94 -4.87 -17.92 -10.01
N ILE A 95 -4.53 -16.68 -10.40
CA ILE A 95 -3.49 -15.88 -9.70
C ILE A 95 -3.93 -15.56 -8.27
N VAL A 96 -5.18 -15.14 -8.07
CA VAL A 96 -5.75 -14.88 -6.73
C VAL A 96 -5.71 -16.13 -5.85
N GLU A 97 -6.16 -17.27 -6.38
CA GLU A 97 -6.15 -18.54 -5.65
C GLU A 97 -4.71 -18.95 -5.27
N THR A 98 -3.78 -18.86 -6.22
CA THR A 98 -2.35 -19.14 -5.97
C THR A 98 -1.74 -18.23 -4.90
N LEU A 99 -2.07 -16.93 -4.91
CA LEU A 99 -1.59 -15.99 -3.90
C LEU A 99 -2.13 -16.36 -2.51
N LYS A 100 -3.43 -16.62 -2.39
CA LYS A 100 -4.05 -17.02 -1.12
C LYS A 100 -3.44 -18.31 -0.56
N GLU A 101 -3.27 -19.32 -1.41
CA GLU A 101 -2.64 -20.58 -1.01
C GLU A 101 -1.18 -20.41 -0.60
N THR A 102 -0.39 -19.64 -1.37
CA THR A 102 1.04 -19.48 -1.12
C THR A 102 1.32 -18.65 0.13
N LEU A 103 0.48 -17.65 0.42
CA LEU A 103 0.60 -16.76 1.56
C LEU A 103 -0.12 -17.27 2.81
N GLY A 104 -1.12 -18.14 2.64
CA GLY A 104 -1.95 -18.64 3.74
C GLY A 104 -2.86 -17.56 4.36
N VAL A 105 -3.26 -16.55 3.58
CA VAL A 105 -4.11 -15.44 4.01
C VAL A 105 -5.18 -15.14 2.96
N ASP A 106 -6.27 -14.51 3.40
CA ASP A 106 -7.30 -13.97 2.52
C ASP A 106 -7.06 -12.48 2.23
N PHE A 107 -7.90 -11.88 1.41
CA PHE A 107 -7.85 -10.43 1.16
C PHE A 107 -7.95 -9.62 2.45
N ASP A 108 -7.25 -8.49 2.45
CA ASP A 108 -7.17 -7.54 3.53
C ASP A 108 -6.55 -8.14 4.82
N GLN A 109 -5.77 -9.21 4.67
CA GLN A 109 -5.04 -9.86 5.75
C GLN A 109 -3.53 -9.80 5.54
N THR A 110 -2.83 -9.80 6.66
CA THR A 110 -1.35 -9.82 6.72
C THR A 110 -0.87 -11.18 7.23
N THR A 111 0.19 -11.72 6.64
CA THR A 111 0.82 -12.96 7.08
C THR A 111 1.34 -12.83 8.51
N LYS A 112 1.40 -13.95 9.25
CA LYS A 112 1.80 -13.95 10.69
C LYS A 112 3.21 -13.42 10.92
N ASP A 113 4.09 -13.57 9.93
CA ASP A 113 5.46 -13.06 9.94
C ASP A 113 5.54 -11.54 9.67
N GLY A 114 4.42 -10.89 9.35
CA GLY A 114 4.36 -9.47 9.03
C GLY A 114 4.99 -9.10 7.69
N LEU A 115 5.34 -10.07 6.84
CA LEU A 115 6.00 -9.79 5.57
C LEU A 115 5.03 -9.34 4.48
N PHE A 116 3.88 -10.01 4.33
CA PHE A 116 2.98 -9.79 3.22
C PHE A 116 1.60 -9.37 3.68
N THR A 117 1.01 -8.40 2.99
CA THR A 117 -0.43 -8.10 3.05
C THR A 117 -1.02 -8.32 1.66
N LEU A 118 -2.11 -9.08 1.56
CA LEU A 118 -2.81 -9.33 0.30
C LEU A 118 -4.03 -8.41 0.20
N GLU A 119 -4.09 -7.61 -0.86
CA GLU A 119 -5.20 -6.69 -1.14
C GLU A 119 -5.73 -6.91 -2.56
N ARG A 120 -7.03 -6.71 -2.74
CA ARG A 120 -7.60 -6.55 -4.08
C ARG A 120 -7.48 -5.09 -4.51
N THR A 121 -7.31 -4.85 -5.80
CA THR A 121 -7.33 -3.51 -6.35
C THR A 121 -8.16 -3.43 -7.61
N SER A 122 -8.60 -2.22 -7.93
CA SER A 122 -9.17 -1.88 -9.22
C SER A 122 -8.11 -1.96 -10.32
N CYS A 123 -8.48 -1.61 -11.55
CA CYS A 123 -7.58 -1.69 -12.69
C CYS A 123 -6.29 -0.88 -12.48
N LEU A 124 -5.14 -1.55 -12.66
CA LEU A 124 -3.82 -0.95 -12.58
C LEU A 124 -3.37 -0.28 -13.90
N GLY A 125 -4.23 -0.27 -14.92
CA GLY A 125 -3.92 0.34 -16.22
C GLY A 125 -3.06 -0.52 -17.15
N LEU A 126 -2.64 -1.72 -16.73
CA LEU A 126 -1.69 -2.60 -17.46
C LEU A 126 -2.40 -3.79 -18.12
N CYS A 127 -3.57 -3.57 -18.72
CA CYS A 127 -4.38 -4.64 -19.30
C CYS A 127 -3.69 -5.41 -20.45
N GLY A 128 -2.72 -4.78 -21.12
CA GLY A 128 -1.96 -5.42 -22.22
C GLY A 128 -1.04 -6.55 -21.76
N VAL A 129 -0.72 -6.62 -20.47
CA VAL A 129 0.11 -7.66 -19.86
C VAL A 129 -0.63 -8.37 -18.72
N ALA A 130 -1.96 -8.44 -18.83
CA ALA A 130 -2.81 -9.12 -17.84
C ALA A 130 -2.53 -10.63 -17.79
N PRO A 131 -2.65 -11.31 -16.63
CA PRO A 131 -3.02 -10.78 -15.32
C PRO A 131 -1.89 -9.99 -14.64
N VAL A 132 -2.26 -8.98 -13.83
CA VAL A 132 -1.29 -8.06 -13.21
C VAL A 132 -1.44 -8.02 -11.69
N VAL A 133 -0.30 -7.98 -11.03
CA VAL A 133 -0.16 -7.73 -9.58
C VAL A 133 0.81 -6.58 -9.38
N MET A 134 0.57 -5.75 -8.38
CA MET A 134 1.49 -4.73 -7.90
C MET A 134 1.99 -5.11 -6.50
N VAL A 135 3.29 -5.06 -6.27
CA VAL A 135 3.90 -5.26 -4.95
C VAL A 135 4.57 -3.95 -4.55
N ASN A 136 4.05 -3.30 -3.54
CA ASN A 136 4.40 -1.92 -3.21
C ASN A 136 4.26 -1.02 -4.47
N ASP A 137 5.36 -0.60 -5.08
CA ASP A 137 5.40 0.25 -6.29
C ASP A 137 5.90 -0.52 -7.53
N GLU A 138 6.17 -1.82 -7.43
CA GLU A 138 6.62 -2.67 -8.53
C GLU A 138 5.46 -3.42 -9.18
N TYR A 139 5.41 -3.46 -10.51
CA TYR A 139 4.36 -4.13 -11.28
C TYR A 139 4.86 -5.43 -11.91
N TYR A 140 4.02 -6.46 -11.85
CA TYR A 140 4.29 -7.77 -12.43
C TYR A 140 3.14 -8.17 -13.35
N GLY A 141 3.40 -8.33 -14.63
CA GLY A 141 2.44 -8.72 -15.66
C GLY A 141 2.72 -10.09 -16.25
N ASP A 142 1.83 -10.53 -17.16
CA ASP A 142 1.86 -11.86 -17.80
C ASP A 142 2.05 -12.97 -16.77
N LEU A 143 1.28 -12.89 -15.69
CA LEU A 143 1.45 -13.75 -14.54
C LEU A 143 0.91 -15.14 -14.80
N THR A 144 1.66 -16.12 -14.31
CA THR A 144 1.26 -17.51 -14.19
C THR A 144 1.41 -17.96 -12.73
N PRO A 145 0.74 -19.03 -12.28
CA PRO A 145 0.91 -19.55 -10.92
C PRO A 145 2.37 -19.79 -10.54
N LYS A 146 3.18 -20.26 -11.50
CA LYS A 146 4.61 -20.48 -11.31
C LYS A 146 5.36 -19.16 -11.03
N LYS A 147 5.16 -18.14 -11.88
CA LYS A 147 5.77 -16.83 -11.70
C LYS A 147 5.38 -16.19 -10.36
N VAL A 148 4.12 -16.34 -9.94
CA VAL A 148 3.66 -15.83 -8.64
C VAL A 148 4.46 -16.44 -7.49
N LYS A 149 4.62 -17.76 -7.47
CA LYS A 149 5.40 -18.46 -6.44
C LYS A 149 6.86 -17.99 -6.42
N GLU A 150 7.50 -17.89 -7.59
CA GLU A 150 8.88 -17.40 -7.74
C GLU A 150 9.05 -15.97 -7.20
N ILE A 151 8.08 -15.08 -7.48
CA ILE A 151 8.06 -13.71 -6.95
C ILE A 151 7.97 -13.72 -5.42
N ILE A 152 7.02 -14.48 -4.85
CA ILE A 152 6.85 -14.55 -3.40
C ILE A 152 8.11 -15.10 -2.71
N GLU A 153 8.71 -16.15 -3.24
CA GLU A 153 9.95 -16.73 -2.71
C GLU A 153 11.11 -15.73 -2.76
N SER A 154 11.28 -15.03 -3.88
CA SER A 154 12.29 -13.97 -4.02
C SER A 154 12.10 -12.84 -3.01
N LEU A 155 10.86 -12.39 -2.81
CA LEU A 155 10.53 -11.33 -1.85
C LEU A 155 10.75 -11.80 -0.40
N ARG A 156 10.44 -13.05 -0.09
CA ARG A 156 10.68 -13.66 1.23
C ARG A 156 12.17 -13.71 1.53
N ALA A 157 12.99 -14.18 0.58
CA ALA A 157 14.45 -14.19 0.73
C ALA A 157 15.05 -12.79 0.95
N ARG A 158 14.48 -11.74 0.29
CA ARG A 158 14.86 -10.34 0.54
C ARG A 158 14.35 -9.80 1.88
N GLY A 159 13.24 -10.35 2.38
CA GLY A 159 12.64 -9.99 3.67
C GLY A 159 13.41 -10.50 4.87
N ASP A 160 13.99 -11.67 4.75
CA ASP A 160 14.74 -12.37 5.80
C ASP A 160 16.20 -11.87 5.91
N ALA A 161 16.69 -11.11 4.94
CA ALA A 161 18.04 -10.54 4.90
C ALA A 161 18.14 -9.24 5.74
N LYS A 162 17.78 -9.31 7.06
CA LYS A 162 18.01 -8.24 8.05
C LYS A 162 18.84 -8.75 9.21
#